data_04dcdd733b445a0efad6033334cf8447
#
_entry.id   04dcdd733b445a0efad6033334cf8447
#
_cell.length_a   1.000
_cell.length_b   1.000
_cell.length_c   1.000
_cell.angle_alpha   90.00
_cell.angle_beta   90.00
_cell.angle_gamma   90.00
#
_symmetry.space_group_name_H-M   'P 1'
#
loop_
_entity.id
_entity.type
_entity.pdbx_description
1 polymer ?
#
loop_
_entity_poly.entity_id
_entity_poly.type
_entity_poly.pdbx_seq_one_letter_code
_entity_poly.pdbx_strand_id
1 'polypeptide(L)'
;TIIVAATASESAALQYIAPYSGCTMGEYFRDRGQDALIIYDDLTKQAWAYRQVSLLLRRPPGREAYPGDVFYLHSRLLERAARVSEEWVEKFTNGEVKGKTGSLTALPVIETQAGDVSAFVPTNVISITDGQIFLDTDLFNSGIRPAIDAGISVSRVGGAAQTKVIKKLGGGVRLALAQY
;
A
#
# COMPACT_ATOMS: atom_id res chain seq x y z
N THR A 1 0.54 11.11 -15.14
CA THR A 1 0.94 9.80 -14.58
C THR A 1 2.45 9.65 -14.67
N ILE A 2 3.08 9.20 -13.58
CA ILE A 2 4.50 8.86 -13.51
C ILE A 2 4.59 7.35 -13.33
N ILE A 3 5.44 6.70 -14.12
CA ILE A 3 5.68 5.24 -14.03
C ILE A 3 7.14 5.05 -13.62
N VAL A 4 7.35 4.36 -12.49
CA VAL A 4 8.67 3.92 -12.02
C VAL A 4 8.70 2.41 -12.16
N ALA A 5 9.51 1.90 -13.06
CA ALA A 5 9.59 0.48 -13.35
C ALA A 5 10.93 -0.11 -12.93
N ALA A 6 10.89 -1.23 -12.22
CA ALA A 6 12.00 -2.13 -11.99
C ALA A 6 11.51 -3.55 -12.29
N THR A 7 11.84 -4.04 -13.48
CA THR A 7 11.34 -5.32 -13.97
C THR A 7 12.07 -6.50 -13.32
N ALA A 8 11.52 -7.70 -13.47
CA ALA A 8 12.12 -8.92 -12.92
C ALA A 8 13.51 -9.24 -13.49
N SER A 9 13.87 -8.66 -14.65
CA SER A 9 15.20 -8.79 -15.27
C SER A 9 16.24 -7.86 -14.68
N GLU A 10 15.83 -6.88 -13.88
CA GLU A 10 16.75 -5.93 -13.27
C GLU A 10 17.34 -6.45 -11.97
N SER A 11 18.39 -5.78 -11.49
CA SER A 11 19.04 -6.19 -10.25
C SER A 11 18.12 -6.08 -9.04
N ALA A 12 18.31 -6.96 -8.06
CA ALA A 12 17.57 -6.90 -6.80
C ALA A 12 17.70 -5.54 -6.09
N ALA A 13 18.84 -4.86 -6.24
CA ALA A 13 19.04 -3.52 -5.68
C ALA A 13 18.09 -2.50 -6.32
N LEU A 14 17.87 -2.53 -7.61
CA LEU A 14 16.92 -1.65 -8.29
C LEU A 14 15.48 -1.98 -7.93
N GLN A 15 15.11 -3.25 -7.89
CA GLN A 15 13.78 -3.69 -7.44
C GLN A 15 13.50 -3.28 -6.00
N TYR A 16 14.51 -3.31 -5.13
CA TYR A 16 14.41 -2.85 -3.75
C TYR A 16 14.18 -1.35 -3.63
N ILE A 17 14.89 -0.52 -4.43
CA ILE A 17 14.87 0.94 -4.27
C ILE A 17 13.71 1.62 -5.02
N ALA A 18 13.17 1.00 -6.07
CA ALA A 18 12.14 1.59 -6.93
C ALA A 18 10.90 2.10 -6.17
N PRO A 19 10.31 1.35 -5.21
CA PRO A 19 9.16 1.84 -4.45
C PRO A 19 9.47 3.09 -3.64
N TYR A 20 10.67 3.19 -3.07
CA TYR A 20 11.10 4.39 -2.33
C TYR A 20 11.26 5.60 -3.24
N SER A 21 11.81 5.41 -4.43
CA SER A 21 11.94 6.46 -5.43
C SER A 21 10.58 6.99 -5.86
N GLY A 22 9.65 6.09 -6.16
CA GLY A 22 8.27 6.45 -6.50
C GLY A 22 7.56 7.19 -5.36
N CYS A 23 7.76 6.76 -4.11
CA CYS A 23 7.20 7.41 -2.94
C CYS A 23 7.71 8.86 -2.82
N THR A 24 9.00 9.09 -3.02
CA THR A 24 9.59 10.44 -2.97
C THR A 24 9.00 11.37 -4.04
N MET A 25 8.71 10.84 -5.23
CA MET A 25 8.01 11.60 -6.27
C MET A 25 6.57 11.95 -5.84
N GLY A 26 5.87 11.03 -5.18
CA GLY A 26 4.54 11.30 -4.61
C GLY A 26 4.56 12.34 -3.50
N GLU A 27 5.55 12.29 -2.62
CA GLU A 27 5.76 13.28 -1.55
C GLU A 27 5.98 14.69 -2.09
N TYR A 28 6.64 14.83 -3.22
CA TYR A 28 6.82 16.14 -3.86
C TYR A 28 5.49 16.86 -4.11
N PHE A 29 4.47 16.13 -4.55
CA PHE A 29 3.14 16.70 -4.77
C PHE A 29 2.40 16.93 -3.45
N ARG A 30 2.44 15.96 -2.53
CA ARG A 30 1.84 16.07 -1.20
C ARG A 30 2.33 17.32 -0.45
N ASP A 31 3.64 17.52 -0.40
CA ASP A 31 4.26 18.59 0.37
C ASP A 31 4.06 19.99 -0.26
N ARG A 32 3.52 20.03 -1.49
CA ARG A 32 3.08 21.24 -2.20
C ARG A 32 1.57 21.48 -2.15
N GLY A 33 0.86 20.76 -1.27
CA GLY A 33 -0.57 20.94 -1.09
C GLY A 33 -1.42 20.33 -2.22
N GLN A 34 -0.93 19.25 -2.82
CA GLN A 34 -1.65 18.47 -3.84
C GLN A 34 -1.94 17.06 -3.33
N ASP A 35 -2.93 16.41 -3.94
CA ASP A 35 -3.24 15.02 -3.64
C ASP A 35 -2.57 14.10 -4.67
N ALA A 36 -1.90 13.06 -4.18
CA ALA A 36 -1.24 12.05 -4.99
C ALA A 36 -1.69 10.65 -4.59
N LEU A 37 -1.78 9.76 -5.57
CA LEU A 37 -2.00 8.34 -5.40
C LEU A 37 -0.78 7.57 -5.89
N ILE A 38 -0.28 6.65 -5.07
CA ILE A 38 0.78 5.73 -5.45
C ILE A 38 0.30 4.29 -5.35
N ILE A 39 0.60 3.51 -6.37
CA ILE A 39 0.30 2.07 -6.41
C ILE A 39 1.64 1.34 -6.46
N TYR A 40 1.85 0.43 -5.50
CA TYR A 40 3.03 -0.43 -5.45
C TYR A 40 2.67 -1.82 -5.97
N ASP A 41 3.05 -2.14 -7.19
CA ASP A 41 2.80 -3.44 -7.81
C ASP A 41 4.14 -4.16 -8.10
N ASP A 42 4.61 -5.02 -7.19
CA ASP A 42 4.07 -5.32 -5.87
C ASP A 42 5.17 -5.30 -4.78
N LEU A 43 4.75 -5.22 -3.53
CA LEU A 43 5.67 -5.20 -2.39
C LEU A 43 6.18 -6.60 -1.99
N THR A 44 5.53 -7.67 -2.44
CA THR A 44 6.03 -9.03 -2.26
C THR A 44 7.36 -9.20 -3.00
N LYS A 45 7.44 -8.72 -4.23
CA LYS A 45 8.68 -8.77 -5.03
C LYS A 45 9.76 -7.87 -4.46
N GLN A 46 9.40 -6.72 -3.91
CA GLN A 46 10.35 -5.90 -3.15
C GLN A 46 10.93 -6.66 -1.96
N ALA A 47 10.11 -7.38 -1.21
CA ALA A 47 10.56 -8.20 -0.09
C ALA A 47 11.52 -9.33 -0.54
N TRP A 48 11.22 -9.96 -1.67
CA TRP A 48 12.11 -10.98 -2.25
C TRP A 48 13.46 -10.39 -2.67
N ALA A 49 13.45 -9.24 -3.31
CA ALA A 49 14.66 -8.53 -3.68
C ALA A 49 15.50 -8.16 -2.45
N TYR A 50 14.86 -7.66 -1.40
CA TYR A 50 15.52 -7.33 -0.13
C TYR A 50 16.10 -8.56 0.57
N ARG A 51 15.37 -9.68 0.56
CA ARG A 51 15.87 -10.97 1.05
C ARG A 51 17.11 -11.41 0.30
N GLN A 52 17.09 -11.33 -1.04
CA GLN A 52 18.24 -11.68 -1.88
C GLN A 52 19.46 -10.83 -1.55
N VAL A 53 19.31 -9.51 -1.49
CA VAL A 53 20.41 -8.60 -1.12
C VAL A 53 20.95 -8.91 0.28
N SER A 54 20.06 -9.17 1.23
CA SER A 54 20.43 -9.46 2.62
C SER A 54 21.22 -10.77 2.75
N LEU A 55 20.83 -11.80 2.02
CA LEU A 55 21.54 -13.09 1.99
C LEU A 55 22.92 -12.96 1.33
N LEU A 56 23.03 -12.18 0.25
CA LEU A 56 24.33 -11.89 -0.39
C LEU A 56 25.27 -11.13 0.57
N LEU A 57 24.73 -10.25 1.40
CA LEU A 57 25.48 -9.55 2.45
C LEU A 57 25.73 -10.41 3.70
N ARG A 58 25.37 -11.71 3.66
CA ARG A 58 25.54 -12.67 4.77
C ARG A 58 24.86 -12.23 6.06
N ARG A 59 23.75 -11.50 5.97
CA ARG A 59 22.94 -11.20 7.14
C ARG A 59 22.23 -12.47 7.61
N PRO A 60 22.11 -12.70 8.94
CA PRO A 60 21.45 -13.90 9.46
C PRO A 60 19.98 -13.93 9.01
N PRO A 61 19.52 -15.04 8.40
CA PRO A 61 18.13 -15.18 7.98
C PRO A 61 17.23 -15.46 9.19
N GLY A 62 16.04 -14.86 9.18
CA GLY A 62 14.94 -15.14 10.09
C GLY A 62 13.87 -16.04 9.45
N ARG A 63 12.61 -15.81 9.83
CA ARG A 63 11.45 -16.55 9.30
C ARG A 63 11.40 -16.44 7.76
N GLU A 64 11.18 -17.57 7.08
CA GLU A 64 11.14 -17.68 5.62
C GLU A 64 12.39 -17.10 4.92
N ALA A 65 13.53 -17.16 5.60
CA ALA A 65 14.82 -16.60 5.16
C ALA A 65 14.82 -15.06 4.96
N TYR A 66 13.80 -14.34 5.42
CA TYR A 66 13.81 -12.89 5.44
C TYR A 66 14.75 -12.36 6.54
N PRO A 67 15.39 -11.21 6.32
CA PRO A 67 16.15 -10.55 7.38
C PRO A 67 15.20 -10.05 8.49
N GLY A 68 15.70 -9.91 9.71
CA GLY A 68 14.90 -9.51 10.87
C GLY A 68 14.23 -8.13 10.75
N ASP A 69 14.70 -7.28 9.85
CA ASP A 69 14.20 -5.93 9.60
C ASP A 69 13.24 -5.82 8.40
N VAL A 70 12.72 -6.95 7.88
CA VAL A 70 11.78 -6.91 6.74
C VAL A 70 10.46 -6.20 7.08
N PHE A 71 10.01 -6.24 8.32
CA PHE A 71 8.87 -5.42 8.75
C PHE A 71 9.17 -3.93 8.58
N TYR A 72 10.36 -3.50 8.98
CA TYR A 72 10.80 -2.12 8.82
C TYR A 72 10.96 -1.68 7.35
N LEU A 73 11.27 -2.62 6.45
CA LEU A 73 11.27 -2.38 5.01
C LEU A 73 9.95 -1.77 4.54
N HIS A 74 8.83 -2.39 4.89
CA HIS A 74 7.50 -1.96 4.45
C HIS A 74 6.94 -0.84 5.34
N SER A 75 7.15 -0.86 6.65
CA SER A 75 6.60 0.17 7.54
C SER A 75 7.17 1.55 7.21
N ARG A 76 8.49 1.68 7.04
CA ARG A 76 9.11 2.97 6.68
C ARG A 76 8.72 3.49 5.28
N LEU A 77 8.24 2.61 4.39
CA LEU A 77 7.69 3.01 3.09
C LEU A 77 6.24 3.46 3.22
N LEU A 78 5.41 2.64 3.85
CA LEU A 78 3.96 2.85 3.89
C LEU A 78 3.55 3.97 4.83
N GLU A 79 4.28 4.19 5.93
CA GLU A 79 4.05 5.32 6.85
C GLU A 79 4.35 6.70 6.23
N ARG A 80 4.99 6.73 5.08
CA ARG A 80 5.16 7.96 4.29
C ARG A 80 3.87 8.41 3.60
N ALA A 81 2.92 7.49 3.41
CA ALA A 81 1.58 7.83 2.93
C ALA A 81 0.80 8.54 4.05
N ALA A 82 0.56 9.82 3.87
CA ALA A 82 -0.03 10.66 4.89
C ALA A 82 -0.76 11.86 4.28
N ARG A 83 -1.66 12.44 5.07
CA ARG A 83 -2.18 13.78 4.80
C ARG A 83 -1.44 14.79 5.67
N VAL A 84 -0.89 15.83 5.04
CA VAL A 84 -0.16 16.89 5.71
C VAL A 84 -1.03 18.11 5.95
N SER A 85 -0.75 18.85 7.05
CA SER A 85 -1.48 20.05 7.43
C SER A 85 -1.11 21.26 6.54
N GLU A 86 -1.93 22.31 6.60
CA GLU A 86 -1.66 23.58 5.92
C GLU A 86 -0.33 24.20 6.39
N GLU A 87 -0.03 24.13 7.68
CA GLU A 87 1.20 24.62 8.28
C GLU A 87 2.45 23.89 7.71
N TRP A 88 2.33 22.58 7.50
CA TRP A 88 3.40 21.80 6.88
C TRP A 88 3.67 22.26 5.46
N VAL A 89 2.62 22.43 4.65
CA VAL A 89 2.72 22.86 3.25
C VAL A 89 3.29 24.26 3.17
N GLU A 90 2.83 25.19 3.99
CA GLU A 90 3.35 26.55 4.03
C GLU A 90 4.84 26.58 4.40
N LYS A 91 5.24 25.81 5.39
CA LYS A 91 6.64 25.68 5.81
C LYS A 91 7.50 25.07 4.70
N PHE A 92 7.06 23.98 4.08
CA PHE A 92 7.79 23.27 3.03
C PHE A 92 7.97 24.12 1.77
N THR A 93 6.97 24.92 1.41
CA THR A 93 6.98 25.80 0.24
C THR A 93 7.54 27.21 0.53
N ASN A 94 8.11 27.43 1.73
CA ASN A 94 8.61 28.75 2.16
C ASN A 94 7.55 29.88 2.03
N GLY A 95 6.28 29.55 2.26
CA GLY A 95 5.17 30.49 2.22
C GLY A 95 4.57 30.74 0.83
N GLU A 96 5.05 30.04 -0.21
CA GLU A 96 4.48 30.15 -1.57
C GLU A 96 3.06 29.60 -1.66
N VAL A 97 2.76 28.52 -0.92
CA VAL A 97 1.44 27.88 -0.90
C VAL A 97 0.83 28.01 0.50
N LYS A 98 -0.34 28.65 0.58
CA LYS A 98 -1.07 28.87 1.84
C LYS A 98 -2.48 28.30 1.78
N GLY A 99 -3.01 27.87 2.93
CA GLY A 99 -4.38 27.41 3.07
C GLY A 99 -4.68 26.11 2.29
N LYS A 100 -3.67 25.29 2.02
CA LYS A 100 -3.82 24.00 1.34
C LYS A 100 -3.23 22.88 2.16
N THR A 101 -3.96 21.76 2.18
CA THR A 101 -3.46 20.48 2.67
C THR A 101 -3.03 19.62 1.48
N GLY A 102 -2.11 18.70 1.67
CA GLY A 102 -1.73 17.73 0.66
C GLY A 102 -1.87 16.30 1.18
N SER A 103 -2.06 15.34 0.29
CA SER A 103 -2.13 13.93 0.68
C SER A 103 -1.35 13.01 -0.26
N LEU A 104 -0.85 11.92 0.29
CA LEU A 104 -0.30 10.79 -0.45
C LEU A 104 -1.04 9.54 0.00
N THR A 105 -1.85 8.97 -0.88
CA THR A 105 -2.55 7.72 -0.66
C THR A 105 -1.77 6.57 -1.29
N ALA A 106 -1.47 5.52 -0.53
CA ALA A 106 -0.76 4.35 -1.01
C ALA A 106 -1.69 3.14 -1.13
N LEU A 107 -1.63 2.47 -2.27
CA LEU A 107 -2.28 1.18 -2.50
C LEU A 107 -1.19 0.12 -2.76
N PRO A 108 -0.69 -0.54 -1.71
CA PRO A 108 0.26 -1.64 -1.87
C PRO A 108 -0.46 -2.89 -2.36
N VAL A 109 0.06 -3.50 -3.42
CA VAL A 109 -0.36 -4.82 -3.89
C VAL A 109 0.54 -5.87 -3.24
N ILE A 110 -0.05 -6.92 -2.71
CA ILE A 110 0.63 -8.07 -2.12
C ILE A 110 0.16 -9.33 -2.83
N GLU A 111 1.09 -10.12 -3.31
CA GLU A 111 0.81 -11.42 -3.88
C GLU A 111 0.67 -12.46 -2.76
N THR A 112 -0.43 -13.20 -2.77
CA THR A 112 -0.64 -14.35 -1.89
C THR A 112 -0.52 -15.64 -2.68
N GLN A 113 0.02 -16.70 -2.07
CA GLN A 113 0.04 -18.02 -2.66
C GLN A 113 -1.21 -18.77 -2.21
N ALA A 114 -2.03 -19.23 -3.16
CA ALA A 114 -3.28 -19.95 -2.90
C ALA A 114 -4.23 -19.24 -1.88
N GLY A 115 -4.24 -17.91 -1.88
CA GLY A 115 -5.08 -17.13 -0.96
C GLY A 115 -4.58 -17.09 0.50
N ASP A 116 -3.38 -17.60 0.80
CA ASP A 116 -2.85 -17.61 2.17
C ASP A 116 -2.43 -16.23 2.62
N VAL A 117 -3.32 -15.55 3.35
CA VAL A 117 -3.08 -14.25 3.98
C VAL A 117 -2.33 -14.36 5.32
N SER A 118 -2.13 -15.57 5.83
CA SER A 118 -1.41 -15.83 7.09
C SER A 118 0.12 -15.90 6.90
N ALA A 119 0.59 -15.89 5.66
CA ALA A 119 2.00 -15.84 5.32
C ALA A 119 2.70 -14.59 5.90
N PHE A 120 4.02 -14.63 5.99
CA PHE A 120 4.79 -13.63 6.72
C PHE A 120 4.67 -12.20 6.14
N VAL A 121 4.82 -12.04 4.83
CA VAL A 121 4.74 -10.72 4.19
C VAL A 121 3.31 -10.14 4.22
N PRO A 122 2.26 -10.89 3.85
CA PRO A 122 0.88 -10.41 3.97
C PRO A 122 0.52 -9.94 5.38
N THR A 123 0.84 -10.72 6.41
CA THR A 123 0.53 -10.37 7.81
C THR A 123 1.23 -9.10 8.26
N ASN A 124 2.48 -8.89 7.86
CA ASN A 124 3.22 -7.66 8.15
C ASN A 124 2.53 -6.45 7.51
N VAL A 125 2.18 -6.53 6.22
CA VAL A 125 1.56 -5.40 5.51
C VAL A 125 0.16 -5.11 6.02
N ILE A 126 -0.65 -6.11 6.32
CA ILE A 126 -1.97 -5.94 6.95
C ILE A 126 -1.84 -5.20 8.30
N SER A 127 -0.78 -5.48 9.07
CA SER A 127 -0.58 -4.80 10.36
C SER A 127 -0.17 -3.33 10.22
N ILE A 128 0.47 -2.96 9.13
CA ILE A 128 0.92 -1.59 8.85
C ILE A 128 -0.21 -0.74 8.25
N THR A 129 -0.99 -1.31 7.34
CA THR A 129 -2.03 -0.59 6.57
C THR A 129 -3.32 -0.39 7.37
N ASP A 130 -4.17 0.54 6.91
CA ASP A 130 -5.47 0.85 7.52
C ASP A 130 -6.61 -0.08 7.09
N GLY A 131 -6.29 -1.19 6.50
CA GLY A 131 -7.21 -2.21 6.04
C GLY A 131 -6.71 -2.92 4.80
N GLN A 132 -7.50 -3.84 4.29
CA GLN A 132 -7.20 -4.60 3.08
C GLN A 132 -8.42 -4.74 2.18
N ILE A 133 -8.16 -4.75 0.88
CA ILE A 133 -9.11 -5.17 -0.15
C ILE A 133 -8.67 -6.56 -0.61
N PHE A 134 -9.53 -7.54 -0.40
CA PHE A 134 -9.25 -8.93 -0.75
C PHE A 134 -9.78 -9.23 -2.15
N LEU A 135 -8.90 -9.74 -3.03
CA LEU A 135 -9.28 -10.19 -4.36
C LEU A 135 -9.31 -11.72 -4.37
N ASP A 136 -10.45 -12.27 -4.77
CA ASP A 136 -10.71 -13.70 -4.79
C ASP A 136 -10.64 -14.27 -6.20
N THR A 137 -9.91 -15.39 -6.35
CA THR A 137 -9.70 -16.05 -7.64
C THR A 137 -10.98 -16.71 -8.16
N ASP A 138 -11.82 -17.26 -7.29
CA ASP A 138 -13.05 -17.94 -7.69
C ASP A 138 -14.09 -16.92 -8.16
N LEU A 139 -14.17 -15.76 -7.50
CA LEU A 139 -14.98 -14.63 -7.97
C LEU A 139 -14.50 -14.14 -9.35
N PHE A 140 -13.18 -14.05 -9.56
CA PHE A 140 -12.63 -13.65 -10.85
C PHE A 140 -12.99 -14.65 -11.96
N ASN A 141 -12.86 -15.95 -11.69
CA ASN A 141 -13.17 -17.02 -12.65
C ASN A 141 -14.67 -17.13 -12.94
N SER A 142 -15.52 -16.77 -11.97
CA SER A 142 -16.98 -16.70 -12.17
C SER A 142 -17.44 -15.47 -12.98
N GLY A 143 -16.51 -14.57 -13.33
CA GLY A 143 -16.78 -13.38 -14.15
C GLY A 143 -17.05 -12.10 -13.36
N ILE A 144 -16.98 -12.11 -12.05
CA ILE A 144 -17.13 -10.92 -11.19
C ILE A 144 -15.87 -10.10 -11.28
N ARG A 145 -15.97 -8.87 -11.82
CA ARG A 145 -14.85 -7.96 -12.01
C ARG A 145 -15.24 -6.53 -11.65
N PRO A 146 -14.58 -5.93 -10.67
CA PRO A 146 -13.45 -6.45 -9.87
C PRO A 146 -13.87 -7.59 -8.94
N ALA A 147 -12.98 -8.57 -8.76
CA ALA A 147 -13.18 -9.78 -7.96
C ALA A 147 -12.98 -9.50 -6.46
N ILE A 148 -13.64 -8.48 -5.94
CA ILE A 148 -13.51 -8.03 -4.55
C ILE A 148 -14.44 -8.84 -3.66
N ASP A 149 -13.86 -9.53 -2.68
CA ASP A 149 -14.63 -10.12 -1.60
C ASP A 149 -14.97 -9.06 -0.55
N ALA A 150 -16.22 -8.59 -0.57
CA ALA A 150 -16.72 -7.59 0.38
C ALA A 150 -16.92 -8.14 1.81
N GLY A 151 -16.92 -9.46 1.97
CA GLY A 151 -17.09 -10.14 3.25
C GLY A 151 -15.85 -10.04 4.13
N ILE A 152 -14.69 -10.31 3.53
CA ILE A 152 -13.41 -10.34 4.24
C ILE A 152 -12.55 -9.09 4.05
N SER A 153 -12.94 -8.19 3.15
CA SER A 153 -12.29 -6.87 3.02
C SER A 153 -12.65 -5.99 4.22
N VAL A 154 -11.65 -5.34 4.81
CA VAL A 154 -11.80 -4.59 6.07
C VAL A 154 -11.15 -3.22 5.97
N SER A 155 -11.81 -2.20 6.54
CA SER A 155 -11.22 -0.90 6.84
C SER A 155 -11.13 -0.70 8.35
N ARG A 156 -9.94 -0.39 8.88
CA ARG A 156 -9.75 -0.09 10.31
C ARG A 156 -10.38 1.24 10.70
N VAL A 157 -10.31 2.23 9.83
CA VAL A 157 -10.86 3.57 10.08
C VAL A 157 -12.39 3.54 9.93
N GLY A 158 -12.90 2.76 9.00
CA GLY A 158 -14.32 2.51 8.80
C GLY A 158 -15.14 3.80 8.66
N GLY A 159 -16.26 3.86 9.39
CA GLY A 159 -17.22 4.97 9.30
C GLY A 159 -16.67 6.35 9.65
N ALA A 160 -15.52 6.46 10.33
CA ALA A 160 -14.91 7.74 10.67
C ALA A 160 -14.32 8.46 9.43
N ALA A 161 -13.86 7.69 8.43
CA ALA A 161 -13.33 8.23 7.18
C ALA A 161 -14.40 8.42 6.09
N GLN A 162 -15.62 7.92 6.30
CA GLN A 162 -16.68 7.93 5.28
C GLN A 162 -17.43 9.25 5.25
N THR A 163 -17.79 9.70 4.05
CA THR A 163 -18.77 10.77 3.88
C THR A 163 -20.14 10.32 4.41
N LYS A 164 -21.01 11.27 4.76
CA LYS A 164 -22.35 10.97 5.27
C LYS A 164 -23.17 10.08 4.32
N VAL A 165 -23.01 10.27 3.02
CA VAL A 165 -23.70 9.48 1.98
C VAL A 165 -23.23 8.02 2.02
N ILE A 166 -21.93 7.79 1.96
CA ILE A 166 -21.35 6.45 1.99
C ILE A 166 -21.69 5.73 3.28
N LYS A 167 -21.62 6.42 4.43
CA LYS A 167 -21.98 5.84 5.72
C LYS A 167 -23.44 5.39 5.80
N LYS A 168 -24.35 6.15 5.16
CA LYS A 168 -25.78 5.83 5.13
C LYS A 168 -26.13 4.67 4.19
N LEU A 169 -25.48 4.59 3.03
CA LEU A 169 -25.82 3.65 1.97
C LEU A 169 -24.97 2.37 1.98
N GLY A 170 -23.72 2.46 2.45
CA GLY A 170 -22.74 1.36 2.33
C GLY A 170 -23.16 0.06 3.04
N GLY A 171 -23.84 0.17 4.19
CA GLY A 171 -24.35 -1.00 4.89
C GLY A 171 -25.43 -1.76 4.10
N GLY A 172 -26.34 -1.03 3.44
CA GLY A 172 -27.38 -1.61 2.60
C GLY A 172 -26.82 -2.30 1.34
N VAL A 173 -25.81 -1.70 0.71
CA VAL A 173 -25.12 -2.31 -0.46
C VAL A 173 -24.44 -3.60 -0.07
N ARG A 174 -23.73 -3.63 1.06
CA ARG A 174 -23.05 -4.85 1.55
C ARG A 174 -24.05 -5.97 1.84
N LEU A 175 -25.17 -5.63 2.46
CA LEU A 175 -26.23 -6.60 2.75
C LEU A 175 -26.84 -7.16 1.45
N ALA A 176 -27.12 -6.29 0.46
CA ALA A 176 -27.65 -6.72 -0.83
C ALA A 176 -26.67 -7.64 -1.58
N LEU A 177 -25.36 -7.34 -1.55
CA LEU A 177 -24.34 -8.20 -2.16
C LEU A 177 -24.25 -9.57 -1.48
N ALA A 178 -24.46 -9.63 -0.15
CA ALA A 178 -24.45 -10.91 0.57
C ALA A 178 -25.71 -11.76 0.33
N GLN A 179 -26.79 -11.19 -0.18
CA GLN A 179 -28.04 -11.86 -0.52
C GLN A 179 -28.14 -12.26 -2.01
N TYR A 180 -27.26 -11.71 -2.86
CA TYR A 180 -27.20 -12.03 -4.30
C TYR A 180 -26.39 -13.29 -4.56
#